data_2bb6ffcd2fdbfe69a57f2193a78170a6
#
_entry.id   2bb6ffcd2fdbfe69a57f2193a78170a6
#
_cell.length_a   1.000
_cell.length_b   1.000
_cell.length_c   1.000
_cell.angle_alpha   90.00
_cell.angle_beta   90.00
_cell.angle_gamma   90.00
#
_symmetry.space_group_name_H-M   'P 1'
#
loop_
_entity.id
_entity.type
_entity.pdbx_description
1 polymer ?
#
loop_
_entity_poly.entity_id
_entity_poly.type
_entity_poly.pdbx_seq_one_letter_code
_entity_poly.pdbx_strand_id
1 'polypeptide(L)'
;CDNVAELTIEACKKAKEHGVKISCDLNYRNKLWSKEKAGEVMAKICEYVDVCIANEEDAADVFGIKASDTDVTSGEVNREGYKEVASELTKRFGFEKVAITLRESINANINNWSAMLYDGKDYYSSKRYNMQIVDRVGGGDSFGAGLIAASLEGYDPQATIEFAVAASCLKHSIEGDFNMVSMDEVLKLAGGDGSGRVQR
;
A
#
# COMPACT_ATOMS: atom_id res chain seq x y z
N CYS A 1 -9.80 -20.91 -2.78
CA CYS A 1 -10.59 -21.94 -2.07
C CYS A 1 -11.69 -21.24 -1.26
N ASP A 2 -12.96 -21.57 -1.47
CA ASP A 2 -14.09 -20.88 -0.82
C ASP A 2 -14.00 -20.94 0.71
N ASN A 3 -13.55 -22.05 1.27
CA ASN A 3 -13.35 -22.20 2.72
C ASN A 3 -12.37 -21.19 3.33
N VAL A 4 -11.32 -20.78 2.58
CA VAL A 4 -10.36 -19.78 3.07
C VAL A 4 -11.01 -18.40 3.09
N ALA A 5 -11.83 -18.07 2.09
CA ALA A 5 -12.56 -16.81 2.05
C ALA A 5 -13.55 -16.71 3.24
N GLU A 6 -14.33 -17.76 3.48
CA GLU A 6 -15.27 -17.83 4.61
C GLU A 6 -14.55 -17.70 5.96
N LEU A 7 -13.45 -18.44 6.14
CA LEU A 7 -12.64 -18.35 7.35
C LEU A 7 -12.05 -16.96 7.58
N THR A 8 -11.59 -16.30 6.50
CA THR A 8 -11.06 -14.94 6.59
C THR A 8 -12.15 -13.95 7.01
N ILE A 9 -13.35 -14.04 6.43
CA ILE A 9 -14.49 -13.19 6.80
C ILE A 9 -14.86 -13.40 8.27
N GLU A 10 -14.91 -14.65 8.73
CA GLU A 10 -15.20 -14.96 10.13
C GLU A 10 -14.12 -14.41 11.07
N ALA A 11 -12.84 -14.55 10.71
CA ALA A 11 -11.73 -14.01 11.48
C ALA A 11 -11.81 -12.46 11.57
N CYS A 12 -12.10 -11.77 10.46
CA CYS A 12 -12.29 -10.32 10.46
C CYS A 12 -13.45 -9.90 11.37
N LYS A 13 -14.57 -10.60 11.28
CA LYS A 13 -15.73 -10.35 12.16
C LYS A 13 -15.35 -10.50 13.64
N LYS A 14 -14.67 -11.61 13.99
CA LYS A 14 -14.22 -11.83 15.37
C LYS A 14 -13.22 -10.78 15.83
N ALA A 15 -12.29 -10.37 15.00
CA ALA A 15 -11.35 -9.29 15.31
C ALA A 15 -12.10 -7.99 15.65
N LYS A 16 -13.11 -7.63 14.89
CA LYS A 16 -13.94 -6.43 15.18
C LYS A 16 -14.73 -6.55 16.48
N GLU A 17 -15.29 -7.73 16.78
CA GLU A 17 -15.97 -8.01 18.07
C GLU A 17 -15.05 -7.77 19.27
N HIS A 18 -13.74 -7.94 19.09
CA HIS A 18 -12.71 -7.69 20.12
C HIS A 18 -12.01 -6.32 20.01
N GLY A 19 -12.51 -5.42 19.16
CA GLY A 19 -11.94 -4.08 19.00
C GLY A 19 -10.57 -4.05 18.31
N VAL A 20 -10.20 -5.12 17.59
CA VAL A 20 -8.93 -5.20 16.84
C VAL A 20 -9.06 -4.44 15.52
N LYS A 21 -8.07 -3.62 15.22
CA LYS A 21 -7.94 -2.95 13.92
C LYS A 21 -7.47 -3.93 12.86
N ILE A 22 -8.06 -3.82 11.66
CA ILE A 22 -7.77 -4.70 10.54
C ILE A 22 -7.19 -3.88 9.39
N SER A 23 -6.01 -4.26 8.92
CA SER A 23 -5.46 -3.78 7.66
C SER A 23 -5.57 -4.85 6.59
N CYS A 24 -5.83 -4.45 5.35
CA CYS A 24 -5.92 -5.35 4.22
C CYS A 24 -5.24 -4.73 3.00
N ASP A 25 -4.31 -5.48 2.40
CA ASP A 25 -3.79 -5.23 1.08
C ASP A 25 -4.69 -5.94 0.06
N LEU A 26 -5.27 -5.22 -0.89
CA LEU A 26 -6.16 -5.78 -1.91
C LEU A 26 -5.43 -6.82 -2.77
N ASN A 27 -4.20 -6.54 -3.14
CA ASN A 27 -3.21 -7.47 -3.67
C ASN A 27 -3.76 -8.48 -4.69
N TYR A 28 -4.52 -8.01 -5.66
CA TYR A 28 -5.18 -8.86 -6.65
C TYR A 28 -4.18 -9.71 -7.46
N ARG A 29 -4.52 -10.96 -7.70
CA ARG A 29 -3.72 -11.89 -8.50
C ARG A 29 -4.61 -12.67 -9.45
N ASN A 30 -4.57 -12.32 -10.73
CA ASN A 30 -5.39 -12.93 -11.79
C ASN A 30 -5.15 -14.44 -12.00
N LYS A 31 -4.01 -14.96 -11.53
CA LYS A 31 -3.70 -16.41 -11.56
C LYS A 31 -4.37 -17.19 -10.44
N LEU A 32 -4.89 -16.52 -9.41
CA LEU A 32 -5.53 -17.18 -8.26
C LEU A 32 -7.06 -17.20 -8.38
N TRP A 33 -7.65 -16.12 -8.89
CA TRP A 33 -9.10 -15.96 -9.01
C TRP A 33 -9.48 -14.92 -10.06
N SER A 34 -10.75 -14.94 -10.51
CA SER A 34 -11.27 -13.92 -11.43
C SER A 34 -11.55 -12.60 -10.70
N LYS A 35 -11.64 -11.49 -11.44
CA LYS A 35 -11.98 -10.17 -10.89
C LYS A 35 -13.36 -10.16 -10.22
N GLU A 36 -14.33 -10.86 -10.81
CA GLU A 36 -15.68 -11.00 -10.27
C GLU A 36 -15.65 -11.69 -8.90
N LYS A 37 -14.97 -12.83 -8.82
CA LYS A 37 -14.85 -13.57 -7.54
C LYS A 37 -14.06 -12.78 -6.51
N ALA A 38 -12.98 -12.12 -6.90
CA ALA A 38 -12.22 -11.23 -6.04
C ALA A 38 -13.10 -10.11 -5.50
N GLY A 39 -13.85 -9.42 -6.35
CA GLY A 39 -14.78 -8.35 -5.99
C GLY A 39 -15.84 -8.80 -4.99
N GLU A 40 -16.46 -9.97 -5.20
CA GLU A 40 -17.47 -10.52 -4.29
C GLU A 40 -16.91 -10.82 -2.90
N VAL A 41 -15.75 -11.46 -2.82
CA VAL A 41 -15.14 -11.87 -1.56
C VAL A 41 -14.53 -10.66 -0.82
N MET A 42 -13.77 -9.84 -1.55
CA MET A 42 -13.11 -8.68 -0.96
C MET A 42 -14.12 -7.63 -0.48
N ALA A 43 -15.26 -7.47 -1.17
CA ALA A 43 -16.31 -6.58 -0.68
C ALA A 43 -16.80 -6.96 0.72
N LYS A 44 -16.98 -8.27 0.99
CA LYS A 44 -17.37 -8.78 2.31
C LYS A 44 -16.28 -8.61 3.36
N ILE A 45 -15.01 -8.80 3.00
CA ILE A 45 -13.87 -8.60 3.90
C ILE A 45 -13.74 -7.12 4.23
N CYS A 46 -13.86 -6.23 3.23
CA CYS A 46 -13.71 -4.80 3.38
C CYS A 46 -14.75 -4.13 4.28
N GLU A 47 -15.90 -4.78 4.55
CA GLU A 47 -16.85 -4.33 5.58
C GLU A 47 -16.25 -4.28 7.00
N TYR A 48 -15.16 -5.02 7.24
CA TYR A 48 -14.49 -5.12 8.53
C TYR A 48 -13.13 -4.42 8.57
N VAL A 49 -12.63 -3.94 7.42
CA VAL A 49 -11.28 -3.36 7.29
C VAL A 49 -11.28 -1.89 7.73
N ASP A 50 -10.28 -1.53 8.52
CA ASP A 50 -10.03 -0.15 8.94
C ASP A 50 -9.01 0.54 8.01
N VAL A 51 -7.99 -0.18 7.56
CA VAL A 51 -6.92 0.35 6.71
C VAL A 51 -6.82 -0.47 5.42
N CYS A 52 -7.12 0.18 4.30
CA CYS A 52 -6.98 -0.42 2.98
C CYS A 52 -5.62 -0.05 2.37
N ILE A 53 -4.90 -1.05 1.87
CA ILE A 53 -3.68 -0.88 1.09
C ILE A 53 -3.98 -1.34 -0.34
N ALA A 54 -3.55 -0.58 -1.33
CA ALA A 54 -3.74 -0.90 -2.74
C ALA A 54 -2.57 -0.40 -3.58
N ASN A 55 -2.42 -0.94 -4.76
CA ASN A 55 -1.61 -0.33 -5.80
C ASN A 55 -2.51 0.40 -6.81
N GLU A 56 -1.89 0.95 -7.85
CA GLU A 56 -2.57 1.73 -8.89
C GLU A 56 -3.63 0.94 -9.68
N GLU A 57 -3.58 -0.40 -9.70
CA GLU A 57 -4.47 -1.26 -10.49
C GLU A 57 -5.51 -1.98 -9.62
N ASP A 58 -5.20 -2.26 -8.34
CA ASP A 58 -6.03 -3.12 -7.50
C ASP A 58 -7.47 -2.60 -7.31
N ALA A 59 -7.66 -1.30 -7.10
CA ALA A 59 -8.99 -0.72 -6.92
C ALA A 59 -9.86 -0.89 -8.18
N ALA A 60 -9.24 -0.77 -9.36
CA ALA A 60 -9.92 -0.98 -10.63
C ALA A 60 -10.23 -2.47 -10.85
N ASP A 61 -9.29 -3.34 -10.55
CA ASP A 61 -9.39 -4.76 -10.81
C ASP A 61 -10.37 -5.47 -9.87
N VAL A 62 -10.38 -5.08 -8.59
CA VAL A 62 -11.23 -5.71 -7.58
C VAL A 62 -12.63 -5.08 -7.52
N PHE A 63 -12.71 -3.76 -7.60
CA PHE A 63 -13.98 -3.04 -7.36
C PHE A 63 -14.49 -2.22 -8.55
N GLY A 64 -13.75 -2.18 -9.64
CA GLY A 64 -14.08 -1.36 -10.80
C GLY A 64 -13.92 0.15 -10.57
N ILE A 65 -13.27 0.56 -9.46
CA ILE A 65 -13.05 1.96 -9.11
C ILE A 65 -11.80 2.44 -9.84
N LYS A 66 -11.97 3.35 -10.79
CA LYS A 66 -10.90 3.89 -11.64
C LYS A 66 -10.74 5.37 -11.40
N ALA A 67 -9.48 5.84 -11.47
CA ALA A 67 -9.21 7.27 -11.54
C ALA A 67 -9.80 7.85 -12.84
N SER A 68 -10.42 9.02 -12.77
CA SER A 68 -10.83 9.76 -13.97
C SER A 68 -9.59 10.23 -14.72
N ASP A 69 -9.57 10.09 -16.07
CA ASP A 69 -8.50 10.54 -16.97
C ASP A 69 -7.09 10.00 -16.70
N THR A 70 -6.95 8.73 -16.30
CA THR A 70 -5.64 8.08 -16.32
C THR A 70 -5.31 7.57 -17.71
N ASP A 71 -4.55 8.34 -18.46
CA ASP A 71 -3.75 7.80 -19.55
C ASP A 71 -2.54 7.07 -18.95
N VAL A 72 -2.72 5.78 -18.68
CA VAL A 72 -1.68 4.89 -18.12
C VAL A 72 -0.47 4.78 -19.05
N THR A 73 -0.58 5.27 -20.28
CA THR A 73 0.46 5.20 -21.31
C THR A 73 1.48 6.33 -21.21
N SER A 74 1.17 7.42 -20.49
CA SER A 74 2.06 8.59 -20.38
C SER A 74 3.21 8.42 -19.37
N GLY A 75 3.17 7.39 -18.53
CA GLY A 75 4.19 7.16 -17.48
C GLY A 75 4.18 8.18 -16.34
N GLU A 76 3.30 9.17 -16.38
CA GLU A 76 3.07 10.10 -15.29
C GLU A 76 1.92 9.63 -14.41
N VAL A 77 2.16 9.55 -13.10
CA VAL A 77 1.14 9.18 -12.12
C VAL A 77 0.17 10.35 -11.96
N ASN A 78 -1.07 10.16 -12.37
CA ASN A 78 -2.15 11.12 -12.13
C ASN A 78 -2.55 11.12 -10.63
N ARG A 79 -1.87 11.90 -9.82
CA ARG A 79 -2.11 11.97 -8.36
C ARG A 79 -3.52 12.40 -8.01
N GLU A 80 -4.14 13.28 -8.78
CA GLU A 80 -5.51 13.72 -8.52
C GLU A 80 -6.51 12.58 -8.74
N GLY A 81 -6.34 11.78 -9.80
CA GLY A 81 -7.16 10.60 -10.02
C GLY A 81 -7.07 9.59 -8.88
N TYR A 82 -5.90 9.42 -8.26
CA TYR A 82 -5.77 8.51 -7.10
C TYR A 82 -6.40 9.06 -5.82
N LYS A 83 -6.52 10.38 -5.66
CA LYS A 83 -7.32 10.97 -4.58
C LYS A 83 -8.81 10.60 -4.74
N GLU A 84 -9.32 10.66 -5.97
CA GLU A 84 -10.70 10.23 -6.26
C GLU A 84 -10.90 8.75 -5.91
N VAL A 85 -9.96 7.87 -6.30
CA VAL A 85 -9.99 6.44 -5.97
C VAL A 85 -10.01 6.21 -4.45
N ALA A 86 -9.12 6.85 -3.70
CA ALA A 86 -9.05 6.71 -2.25
C ALA A 86 -10.34 7.19 -1.57
N SER A 87 -10.87 8.34 -2.01
CA SER A 87 -12.14 8.87 -1.51
C SER A 87 -13.31 7.93 -1.80
N GLU A 88 -13.38 7.36 -3.02
CA GLU A 88 -14.46 6.45 -3.39
C GLU A 88 -14.39 5.13 -2.63
N LEU A 89 -13.19 4.56 -2.44
CA LEU A 89 -12.98 3.39 -1.57
C LEU A 89 -13.47 3.66 -0.15
N THR A 90 -13.11 4.81 0.41
CA THR A 90 -13.56 5.22 1.76
C THR A 90 -15.08 5.39 1.83
N LYS A 91 -15.69 6.04 0.86
CA LYS A 91 -17.16 6.20 0.80
C LYS A 91 -17.89 4.86 0.72
N ARG A 92 -17.34 3.93 -0.06
CA ARG A 92 -17.98 2.63 -0.30
C ARG A 92 -17.87 1.68 0.90
N PHE A 93 -16.72 1.66 1.59
CA PHE A 93 -16.44 0.66 2.62
C PHE A 93 -16.24 1.23 4.02
N GLY A 94 -16.11 2.54 4.17
CA GLY A 94 -15.95 3.18 5.47
C GLY A 94 -14.54 3.07 6.06
N PHE A 95 -13.50 2.88 5.22
CA PHE A 95 -12.11 2.80 5.69
C PHE A 95 -11.71 4.06 6.47
N GLU A 96 -11.00 3.88 7.57
CA GLU A 96 -10.36 4.98 8.31
C GLU A 96 -9.18 5.56 7.53
N LYS A 97 -8.44 4.69 6.82
CA LYS A 97 -7.29 5.07 5.99
C LYS A 97 -7.25 4.25 4.70
N VAL A 98 -6.84 4.90 3.63
CA VAL A 98 -6.52 4.25 2.35
C VAL A 98 -5.11 4.65 1.95
N ALA A 99 -4.22 3.68 1.78
CA ALA A 99 -2.85 3.90 1.31
C ALA A 99 -2.70 3.30 -0.10
N ILE A 100 -2.26 4.12 -1.05
CA ILE A 100 -2.05 3.70 -2.45
C ILE A 100 -0.58 3.87 -2.80
N THR A 101 0.08 2.76 -3.17
CA THR A 101 1.43 2.79 -3.72
C THR A 101 1.39 3.25 -5.17
N LEU A 102 2.34 4.08 -5.55
CA LEU A 102 2.44 4.70 -6.87
C LEU A 102 3.81 4.37 -7.48
N ARG A 103 3.78 3.57 -8.54
CA ARG A 103 4.98 3.12 -9.23
C ARG A 103 5.03 3.71 -10.64
N GLU A 104 6.13 4.38 -10.97
CA GLU A 104 6.44 4.81 -12.32
C GLU A 104 7.61 3.95 -12.84
N SER A 105 7.35 3.09 -13.78
CA SER A 105 8.39 2.22 -14.37
C SER A 105 9.14 2.98 -15.46
N ILE A 106 10.40 3.33 -15.20
CA ILE A 106 11.29 3.95 -16.20
C ILE A 106 11.84 2.86 -17.13
N ASN A 107 12.28 1.76 -16.54
CA ASN A 107 12.67 0.53 -17.26
C ASN A 107 12.58 -0.68 -16.31
N ALA A 108 13.02 -1.85 -16.77
CA ALA A 108 12.95 -3.09 -15.99
C ALA A 108 13.63 -3.01 -14.61
N ASN A 109 14.67 -2.20 -14.46
CA ASN A 109 15.50 -2.13 -13.26
C ASN A 109 15.41 -0.79 -12.51
N ILE A 110 14.81 0.23 -13.10
CA ILE A 110 14.72 1.57 -12.51
C ILE A 110 13.25 1.99 -12.43
N ASN A 111 12.80 2.26 -11.21
CA ASN A 111 11.46 2.76 -10.94
C ASN A 111 11.52 4.04 -10.09
N ASN A 112 10.54 4.91 -10.28
CA ASN A 112 10.19 5.87 -9.26
C ASN A 112 9.13 5.24 -8.36
N TRP A 113 9.29 5.41 -7.06
CA TRP A 113 8.45 4.84 -6.03
C TRP A 113 7.96 5.91 -5.07
N SER A 114 6.68 5.98 -4.88
CA SER A 114 6.02 6.88 -3.95
C SER A 114 4.69 6.29 -3.48
N ALA A 115 4.00 6.95 -2.58
CA ALA A 115 2.66 6.56 -2.18
C ALA A 115 1.85 7.77 -1.73
N MET A 116 0.56 7.55 -1.59
CA MET A 116 -0.40 8.48 -1.03
C MET A 116 -1.18 7.81 0.08
N LEU A 117 -1.45 8.54 1.16
CA LEU A 117 -2.34 8.16 2.25
C LEU A 117 -3.52 9.12 2.28
N TYR A 118 -4.72 8.59 2.39
CA TYR A 118 -5.95 9.33 2.71
C TYR A 118 -6.45 8.88 4.08
N ASP A 119 -6.70 9.81 4.99
CA ASP A 119 -7.14 9.53 6.36
C ASP A 119 -8.66 9.74 6.60
N GLY A 120 -9.41 9.79 5.49
CA GLY A 120 -10.84 10.10 5.51
C GLY A 120 -11.15 11.60 5.42
N LYS A 121 -10.14 12.47 5.54
CA LYS A 121 -10.27 13.91 5.50
C LYS A 121 -9.22 14.56 4.58
N ASP A 122 -7.94 14.32 4.83
CA ASP A 122 -6.82 14.94 4.16
C ASP A 122 -5.97 13.90 3.40
N TYR A 123 -5.23 14.37 2.39
CA TYR A 123 -4.35 13.55 1.56
C TYR A 123 -2.89 13.88 1.84
N TYR A 124 -2.10 12.86 2.08
CA TYR A 124 -0.67 12.94 2.38
C TYR A 124 0.11 12.22 1.30
N SER A 125 1.05 12.88 0.66
CA SER A 125 1.90 12.29 -0.37
C SER A 125 3.31 12.13 0.14
N SER A 126 3.90 10.96 -0.07
CA SER A 126 5.31 10.73 0.25
C SER A 126 6.24 11.42 -0.73
N LYS A 127 7.52 11.51 -0.36
CA LYS A 127 8.62 11.75 -1.31
C LYS A 127 8.60 10.70 -2.42
N ARG A 128 9.16 11.05 -3.55
CA ARG A 128 9.40 10.16 -4.68
C ARG A 128 10.85 9.72 -4.67
N TYR A 129 11.07 8.43 -4.58
CA TYR A 129 12.39 7.82 -4.65
C TYR A 129 12.64 7.27 -6.06
N ASN A 130 13.74 7.67 -6.69
CA ASN A 130 14.25 6.99 -7.88
C ASN A 130 15.17 5.87 -7.42
N MET A 131 14.82 4.63 -7.72
CA MET A 131 15.55 3.49 -7.20
C MET A 131 15.90 2.49 -8.28
N GLN A 132 17.10 1.91 -8.15
CA GLN A 132 17.51 0.73 -8.88
C GLN A 132 17.07 -0.51 -8.11
N ILE A 133 16.33 -1.38 -8.77
CA ILE A 133 15.76 -2.57 -8.15
C ILE A 133 16.76 -3.71 -8.22
N VAL A 134 17.10 -4.26 -7.06
CA VAL A 134 17.81 -5.54 -6.92
C VAL A 134 16.81 -6.69 -6.90
N ASP A 135 15.77 -6.57 -6.05
CA ASP A 135 14.68 -7.55 -5.99
C ASP A 135 13.35 -6.87 -5.69
N ARG A 136 12.28 -7.30 -6.39
CA ARG A 136 10.92 -6.75 -6.26
C ARG A 136 10.10 -7.47 -5.21
N VAL A 137 10.46 -8.71 -4.88
CA VAL A 137 9.69 -9.56 -3.99
C VAL A 137 9.68 -8.96 -2.58
N GLY A 138 8.51 -8.89 -1.94
CA GLY A 138 8.35 -8.31 -0.60
C GLY A 138 8.31 -6.78 -0.53
N GLY A 139 8.40 -6.06 -1.67
CA GLY A 139 8.34 -4.59 -1.68
C GLY A 139 7.00 -4.05 -1.18
N GLY A 140 5.88 -4.64 -1.63
CA GLY A 140 4.53 -4.32 -1.15
C GLY A 140 4.33 -4.69 0.32
N ASP A 141 4.77 -5.90 0.71
CA ASP A 141 4.70 -6.37 2.09
C ASP A 141 5.47 -5.46 3.04
N SER A 142 6.65 -4.98 2.61
CA SER A 142 7.46 -4.03 3.37
C SER A 142 6.80 -2.66 3.49
N PHE A 143 6.08 -2.21 2.45
CA PHE A 143 5.26 -1.00 2.53
C PHE A 143 4.15 -1.16 3.58
N GLY A 144 3.39 -2.26 3.49
CA GLY A 144 2.32 -2.57 4.44
C GLY A 144 2.83 -2.67 5.88
N ALA A 145 3.94 -3.39 6.08
CA ALA A 145 4.58 -3.51 7.40
C ALA A 145 5.04 -2.16 7.94
N GLY A 146 5.66 -1.32 7.10
CA GLY A 146 6.08 0.03 7.47
C GLY A 146 4.90 0.94 7.85
N LEU A 147 3.79 0.86 7.09
CA LEU A 147 2.56 1.60 7.37
C LEU A 147 1.95 1.22 8.74
N ILE A 148 1.90 -0.09 9.01
CA ILE A 148 1.38 -0.62 10.28
C ILE A 148 2.31 -0.22 11.44
N ALA A 149 3.61 -0.43 11.30
CA ALA A 149 4.59 -0.11 12.35
C ALA A 149 4.55 1.37 12.72
N ALA A 150 4.61 2.29 11.74
CA ALA A 150 4.54 3.73 11.97
C ALA A 150 3.20 4.14 12.62
N SER A 151 2.10 3.50 12.23
CA SER A 151 0.79 3.75 12.85
C SER A 151 0.74 3.29 14.31
N LEU A 152 1.36 2.17 14.67
CA LEU A 152 1.45 1.66 16.04
C LEU A 152 2.37 2.51 16.91
N GLU A 153 3.43 3.08 16.34
CA GLU A 153 4.31 4.05 17.01
C GLU A 153 3.66 5.44 17.19
N GLY A 154 2.46 5.64 16.66
CA GLY A 154 1.70 6.89 16.81
C GLY A 154 2.21 8.03 15.94
N TYR A 155 2.87 7.75 14.82
CA TYR A 155 3.30 8.77 13.87
C TYR A 155 2.09 9.47 13.25
N ASP A 156 2.26 10.76 12.95
CA ASP A 156 1.24 11.47 12.17
C ASP A 156 1.11 10.89 10.75
N PRO A 157 0.03 11.19 10.01
CA PRO A 157 -0.22 10.59 8.71
C PRO A 157 0.89 10.87 7.67
N GLN A 158 1.51 12.07 7.68
CA GLN A 158 2.60 12.40 6.77
C GLN A 158 3.86 11.58 7.10
N ALA A 159 4.24 11.52 8.38
CA ALA A 159 5.36 10.71 8.82
C ALA A 159 5.13 9.20 8.57
N THR A 160 3.89 8.74 8.75
CA THR A 160 3.50 7.36 8.48
C THR A 160 3.73 6.96 7.02
N ILE A 161 3.28 7.80 6.06
CA ILE A 161 3.44 7.47 4.64
C ILE A 161 4.89 7.58 4.17
N GLU A 162 5.66 8.55 4.70
CA GLU A 162 7.09 8.66 4.42
C GLU A 162 7.87 7.45 4.91
N PHE A 163 7.57 6.98 6.12
CA PHE A 163 8.18 5.79 6.70
C PHE A 163 7.86 4.52 5.89
N ALA A 164 6.61 4.33 5.52
CA ALA A 164 6.17 3.16 4.76
C ALA A 164 6.85 3.09 3.38
N VAL A 165 6.94 4.21 2.68
CA VAL A 165 7.61 4.28 1.38
C VAL A 165 9.12 4.07 1.51
N ALA A 166 9.76 4.64 2.54
CA ALA A 166 11.19 4.44 2.80
C ALA A 166 11.51 2.97 3.12
N ALA A 167 10.71 2.30 3.94
CA ALA A 167 10.86 0.87 4.23
C ALA A 167 10.78 0.01 2.97
N SER A 168 9.79 0.27 2.12
CA SER A 168 9.63 -0.41 0.85
C SER A 168 10.77 -0.11 -0.12
N CYS A 169 11.24 1.14 -0.18
CA CYS A 169 12.36 1.54 -1.02
C CYS A 169 13.63 0.77 -0.65
N LEU A 170 13.97 0.69 0.64
CA LEU A 170 15.11 -0.07 1.13
C LEU A 170 15.00 -1.56 0.79
N LYS A 171 13.79 -2.15 0.93
CA LYS A 171 13.56 -3.56 0.56
C LYS A 171 13.93 -3.85 -0.89
N HIS A 172 13.63 -2.96 -1.81
CA HIS A 172 13.97 -3.16 -3.22
C HIS A 172 15.47 -3.21 -3.50
N SER A 173 16.33 -2.80 -2.56
CA SER A 173 17.79 -2.90 -2.64
C SER A 173 18.36 -4.18 -2.02
N ILE A 174 17.49 -5.05 -1.48
CA ILE A 174 17.85 -6.29 -0.77
C ILE A 174 17.36 -7.49 -1.57
N GLU A 175 18.19 -8.48 -1.76
CA GLU A 175 17.85 -9.74 -2.42
C GLU A 175 16.92 -10.59 -1.52
N GLY A 176 15.99 -11.32 -2.13
CA GLY A 176 14.99 -12.13 -1.42
C GLY A 176 13.78 -11.31 -0.97
N ASP A 177 12.85 -11.93 -0.24
CA ASP A 177 11.57 -11.34 0.15
C ASP A 177 11.59 -10.66 1.53
N PHE A 178 12.57 -10.96 2.38
CA PHE A 178 12.69 -10.36 3.71
C PHE A 178 13.23 -8.93 3.67
N ASN A 179 12.58 -8.05 4.40
CA ASN A 179 13.11 -6.72 4.64
C ASN A 179 14.07 -6.73 5.84
N MET A 180 15.38 -6.76 5.58
CA MET A 180 16.43 -6.83 6.60
C MET A 180 16.94 -5.43 6.97
N VAL A 181 16.04 -4.48 7.23
CA VAL A 181 16.39 -3.12 7.64
C VAL A 181 15.89 -2.83 9.05
N SER A 182 16.62 -1.98 9.77
CA SER A 182 16.23 -1.47 11.07
C SER A 182 15.31 -0.25 10.94
N MET A 183 14.56 0.05 12.01
CA MET A 183 13.75 1.27 12.10
C MET A 183 14.61 2.53 11.88
N ASP A 184 15.84 2.57 12.42
CA ASP A 184 16.75 3.71 12.29
C ASP A 184 17.18 3.95 10.83
N GLU A 185 17.41 2.90 10.05
CA GLU A 185 17.73 3.01 8.63
C GLU A 185 16.55 3.55 7.83
N VAL A 186 15.34 3.08 8.15
CA VAL A 186 14.12 3.60 7.51
C VAL A 186 13.92 5.07 7.86
N LEU A 187 14.07 5.46 9.13
CA LEU A 187 13.94 6.85 9.57
C LEU A 187 14.97 7.79 8.92
N LYS A 188 16.21 7.34 8.76
CA LYS A 188 17.26 8.10 8.07
C LYS A 188 16.86 8.37 6.61
N LEU A 189 16.41 7.35 5.89
CA LEU A 189 15.97 7.54 4.50
C LEU A 189 14.73 8.43 4.43
N ALA A 190 13.74 8.23 5.27
CA ALA A 190 12.53 9.06 5.36
C ALA A 190 12.88 10.52 5.68
N GLY A 191 13.89 10.76 6.54
CA GLY A 191 14.43 12.07 6.87
C GLY A 191 15.21 12.76 5.74
N GLY A 192 15.51 12.05 4.64
CA GLY A 192 16.20 12.58 3.47
C GLY A 192 17.71 12.29 3.40
N ASP A 193 18.25 11.49 4.33
CA ASP A 193 19.63 11.04 4.25
C ASP A 193 19.73 9.78 3.35
N GLY A 194 19.74 10.01 2.04
CA GLY A 194 19.97 8.98 1.03
C GLY A 194 21.46 8.68 0.76
N SER A 195 22.37 9.15 1.63
CA SER A 195 23.83 9.07 1.37
C SER A 195 24.39 7.64 1.38
N GLY A 196 23.64 6.67 1.90
CA GLY A 196 24.09 5.27 2.02
C GLY A 196 25.31 5.09 2.94
N ARG A 197 25.70 6.12 3.71
CA ARG A 197 26.83 6.06 4.64
C ARG A 197 26.45 5.19 5.83
N VAL A 198 27.10 4.03 5.93
CA VAL A 198 27.09 3.23 7.16
C VAL A 198 27.84 4.00 8.24
N GLN A 199 27.14 4.46 9.26
CA GLN A 199 27.79 4.95 10.50
C GLN A 199 28.27 3.70 11.26
N ARG A 200 29.57 3.54 11.32
CA ARG A 200 30.23 2.53 12.15
C ARG A 200 30.41 3.04 13.57
#